data_0c54d52a0d381bbbea0dcc9e4a8795bc
#
_entry.id   0c54d52a0d381bbbea0dcc9e4a8795bc
#
_cell.length_a   1.000
_cell.length_b   1.000
_cell.length_c   1.000
_cell.angle_alpha   90.00
_cell.angle_beta   90.00
_cell.angle_gamma   90.00
#
_symmetry.space_group_name_H-M   'P 1'
#
loop_
_entity.id
_entity.type
_entity.pdbx_description
1 polymer ?
#
loop_
_entity_poly.entity_id
_entity_poly.type
_entity_poly.pdbx_seq_one_letter_code
_entity_poly.pdbx_strand_id
1 'polypeptide(L)'
;VLRVQYLRVANVPPDPVLGNRERCVMLPKTRRCDGVRFAKGPCRLLSSLRYRLSRLFAHIWVPIGAYAMLGLLAAFIAVGLRGLIPSSLAFQIGADAIDGLLNILASSMLAVTTFSLSIMLSAFAVASSTATPRAFQLLKTDRTAQQVLASFIGAFIFSLVGIVSLKIGIYGEGGRGILFAATILVLVLIVFNLVRWIGHLTDFGRLSDIMDRVEVATTDAMTSRLKAPWLGANPIRERNPPQRAIPLPSPAVGHMQFINLDRLNTLALNAGCSIYLDVLPGEFVYQGTVLAHVLDGPIGPAFDTLLADIHASVDIGMERSFDQDPRFGMITLSEIASRALSPAINDPGTAIDVIRRMTRVISLWQDPAAPDVKYPHLWIRGMSSEEILRDAFAAIARDGAALYEVQIALQRAFLAMAHLSPGIFANAAAIQSHRAMSYARGAMPIAKELDHLQGVADQIDALATSPTGDALISKT
;
A
#
# COMPACT_ATOMS: atom_id res chain seq x y z
N VAL A 1 -15.53 25.71 -11.14
CA VAL A 1 -16.94 25.56 -11.52
C VAL A 1 -17.05 24.33 -12.42
N LEU A 2 -17.27 23.15 -11.87
CA LEU A 2 -17.61 21.94 -12.61
C LEU A 2 -18.89 21.36 -12.01
N ARG A 3 -19.95 21.42 -12.80
CA ARG A 3 -21.27 20.85 -12.54
C ARG A 3 -21.19 19.33 -12.61
N VAL A 4 -21.53 18.64 -11.53
CA VAL A 4 -21.84 17.21 -11.53
C VAL A 4 -23.30 17.04 -11.91
N GLN A 5 -23.57 16.39 -13.06
CA GLN A 5 -24.91 16.00 -13.49
C GLN A 5 -25.34 14.72 -12.78
N TYR A 6 -26.41 14.79 -12.02
CA TYR A 6 -27.15 13.64 -11.52
C TYR A 6 -27.94 12.99 -12.66
N LEU A 7 -27.66 11.74 -12.99
CA LEU A 7 -28.52 10.92 -13.84
C LEU A 7 -29.67 10.37 -12.98
N ARG A 8 -30.89 10.81 -13.29
CA ARG A 8 -32.14 10.21 -12.82
C ARG A 8 -32.32 8.86 -13.51
N VAL A 9 -32.46 7.80 -12.72
CA VAL A 9 -32.96 6.52 -13.19
C VAL A 9 -34.47 6.59 -13.25
N ALA A 10 -35.01 6.43 -14.43
CA ALA A 10 -36.45 6.38 -14.69
C ALA A 10 -37.01 5.00 -14.34
N ASN A 11 -38.20 5.00 -13.75
CA ASN A 11 -39.08 3.86 -13.51
C ASN A 11 -39.42 3.11 -14.81
N VAL A 12 -39.30 1.80 -14.76
CA VAL A 12 -39.93 0.88 -15.73
C VAL A 12 -40.81 -0.09 -14.95
N PRO A 13 -42.11 -0.21 -15.32
CA PRO A 13 -43.03 -1.12 -14.67
C PRO A 13 -42.89 -2.57 -15.18
N PRO A 14 -43.39 -3.58 -14.44
CA PRO A 14 -43.31 -4.98 -14.85
C PRO A 14 -44.51 -5.37 -15.75
N ASP A 15 -44.25 -6.16 -16.79
CA ASP A 15 -45.28 -6.82 -17.54
C ASP A 15 -45.00 -8.35 -17.65
N PRO A 16 -46.05 -9.14 -17.68
CA PRO A 16 -46.01 -10.57 -17.37
C PRO A 16 -46.15 -11.48 -18.60
N VAL A 17 -45.85 -12.78 -18.36
CA VAL A 17 -46.38 -13.99 -19.04
C VAL A 17 -45.83 -14.38 -20.43
N LEU A 18 -45.34 -15.60 -20.43
CA LEU A 18 -45.39 -16.74 -21.41
C LEU A 18 -43.99 -17.33 -21.62
N GLY A 19 -43.78 -18.56 -21.19
CA GLY A 19 -44.19 -19.72 -21.89
C GLY A 19 -42.97 -20.58 -22.23
N ASN A 20 -42.91 -21.77 -21.64
CA ASN A 20 -42.05 -22.92 -21.96
C ASN A 20 -41.66 -23.04 -23.43
N ARG A 21 -40.36 -23.20 -23.70
CA ARG A 21 -39.91 -24.14 -24.75
C ARG A 21 -38.46 -24.58 -24.49
N GLU A 22 -38.36 -25.85 -24.16
CA GLU A 22 -37.12 -26.65 -24.24
C GLU A 22 -36.51 -26.54 -25.64
N ARG A 23 -35.24 -26.25 -25.75
CA ARG A 23 -34.43 -26.63 -26.91
C ARG A 23 -33.10 -27.18 -26.44
N CYS A 24 -33.02 -28.51 -26.53
CA CYS A 24 -31.76 -29.22 -26.62
C CYS A 24 -30.90 -28.62 -27.72
N VAL A 25 -29.70 -28.19 -27.42
CA VAL A 25 -28.65 -27.96 -28.42
C VAL A 25 -27.46 -28.85 -28.08
N MET A 26 -27.18 -29.74 -29.06
CA MET A 26 -26.10 -30.71 -29.04
C MET A 26 -24.72 -30.07 -28.83
N LEU A 27 -23.92 -30.72 -28.01
CA LEU A 27 -22.47 -30.52 -27.89
C LEU A 27 -21.77 -31.11 -29.14
N PRO A 28 -20.85 -30.42 -29.78
CA PRO A 28 -19.88 -31.03 -30.67
C PRO A 28 -18.66 -31.57 -29.92
N LYS A 29 -18.28 -32.78 -30.34
CA LYS A 29 -17.18 -33.62 -29.87
C LYS A 29 -15.82 -32.92 -29.81
N THR A 30 -15.13 -33.19 -28.73
CA THR A 30 -13.69 -33.26 -28.51
C THR A 30 -12.79 -33.09 -29.75
N ARG A 31 -12.02 -32.03 -29.79
CA ARG A 31 -10.70 -32.00 -30.47
C ARG A 31 -9.59 -32.07 -29.42
N ARG A 32 -8.86 -33.20 -29.49
CA ARG A 32 -7.52 -33.30 -28.90
C ARG A 32 -6.66 -32.15 -29.48
N CYS A 33 -6.14 -31.28 -28.64
CA CYS A 33 -5.02 -30.39 -28.98
C CYS A 33 -3.75 -30.99 -28.40
N ASP A 34 -3.04 -31.72 -29.25
CA ASP A 34 -1.66 -32.09 -29.02
C ASP A 34 -0.78 -30.85 -29.09
N GLY A 35 0.12 -30.72 -28.11
CA GLY A 35 1.43 -30.14 -28.30
C GLY A 35 1.54 -28.62 -28.44
N VAL A 36 1.27 -27.85 -27.39
CA VAL A 36 1.88 -26.51 -27.26
C VAL A 36 3.02 -26.59 -26.27
N ARG A 37 4.25 -26.72 -26.75
CA ARG A 37 5.46 -26.50 -25.99
C ARG A 37 5.50 -25.03 -25.55
N PHE A 38 5.14 -24.75 -24.31
CA PHE A 38 5.39 -23.44 -23.72
C PHE A 38 6.91 -23.23 -23.62
N ALA A 39 7.40 -22.35 -24.46
CA ALA A 39 8.75 -21.83 -24.35
C ALA A 39 8.94 -21.25 -22.96
N LYS A 40 9.93 -21.77 -22.22
CA LYS A 40 10.40 -21.24 -20.92
C LYS A 40 11.01 -19.86 -21.19
N GLY A 41 10.21 -18.80 -21.11
CA GLY A 41 10.67 -17.43 -21.24
C GLY A 41 11.17 -16.87 -19.89
N PRO A 42 12.04 -15.85 -19.89
CA PRO A 42 12.78 -15.34 -18.73
C PRO A 42 11.94 -14.49 -17.75
N CYS A 43 10.64 -14.73 -17.65
CA CYS A 43 9.72 -13.91 -16.82
C CYS A 43 9.85 -14.14 -15.29
N ARG A 44 10.61 -15.17 -14.86
CA ARG A 44 10.70 -15.57 -13.44
C ARG A 44 11.73 -14.79 -12.60
N LEU A 45 12.72 -14.17 -13.24
CA LEU A 45 13.71 -13.33 -12.55
C LEU A 45 13.23 -11.88 -12.35
N LEU A 46 12.20 -11.46 -13.10
CA LEU A 46 11.70 -10.08 -13.11
C LEU A 46 10.89 -9.69 -11.86
N SER A 47 10.22 -10.61 -11.18
CA SER A 47 9.38 -10.26 -10.01
C SER A 47 10.20 -9.97 -8.78
N SER A 48 11.20 -10.79 -8.46
CA SER A 48 12.11 -10.55 -7.31
C SER A 48 13.10 -9.40 -7.61
N LEU A 49 13.55 -9.29 -8.88
CA LEU A 49 14.37 -8.16 -9.31
C LEU A 49 13.58 -6.85 -9.26
N ARG A 50 12.31 -6.87 -9.70
CA ARG A 50 11.42 -5.72 -9.65
C ARG A 50 11.10 -5.30 -8.22
N TYR A 51 10.92 -6.24 -7.30
CA TYR A 51 10.74 -5.94 -5.88
C TYR A 51 12.01 -5.36 -5.24
N ARG A 52 13.18 -5.97 -5.49
CA ARG A 52 14.48 -5.43 -5.01
C ARG A 52 14.81 -4.08 -5.65
N LEU A 53 14.56 -3.93 -6.95
CA LEU A 53 14.72 -2.66 -7.65
C LEU A 53 13.74 -1.60 -7.13
N SER A 54 12.48 -1.94 -6.88
CA SER A 54 11.52 -0.97 -6.32
C SER A 54 11.94 -0.48 -4.92
N ARG A 55 12.52 -1.34 -4.08
CA ARG A 55 13.14 -0.96 -2.81
C ARG A 55 14.40 -0.10 -2.99
N LEU A 56 15.26 -0.44 -3.95
CA LEU A 56 16.44 0.38 -4.26
C LEU A 56 16.04 1.76 -4.80
N PHE A 57 15.05 1.82 -5.70
CA PHE A 57 14.51 3.09 -6.23
C PHE A 57 13.68 3.89 -5.20
N ALA A 58 13.29 3.29 -4.08
CA ALA A 58 12.68 3.99 -2.96
C ALA A 58 13.70 4.74 -2.08
N HIS A 59 15.00 4.48 -2.24
CA HIS A 59 16.03 5.23 -1.53
C HIS A 59 16.28 6.58 -2.18
N ILE A 60 16.28 7.65 -1.38
CA ILE A 60 16.48 9.05 -1.80
C ILE A 60 17.79 9.25 -2.61
N TRP A 61 18.81 8.43 -2.37
CA TRP A 61 20.10 8.49 -3.04
C TRP A 61 20.06 8.10 -4.52
N VAL A 62 19.12 7.25 -4.92
CA VAL A 62 19.04 6.77 -6.31
C VAL A 62 18.59 7.87 -7.28
N PRO A 63 17.49 8.59 -7.05
CA PRO A 63 17.14 9.73 -7.90
C PRO A 63 18.21 10.85 -7.84
N ILE A 64 18.83 11.12 -6.69
CA ILE A 64 19.92 12.08 -6.60
C ILE A 64 21.10 11.66 -7.50
N GLY A 65 21.52 10.40 -7.40
CA GLY A 65 22.58 9.85 -8.24
C GLY A 65 22.24 9.89 -9.73
N ALA A 66 20.98 9.61 -10.08
CA ALA A 66 20.51 9.65 -11.46
C ALA A 66 20.55 11.07 -12.03
N TYR A 67 20.11 12.08 -11.30
CA TYR A 67 20.19 13.48 -11.71
C TYR A 67 21.66 13.98 -11.76
N ALA A 68 22.49 13.57 -10.81
CA ALA A 68 23.93 13.91 -10.84
C ALA A 68 24.62 13.29 -12.08
N MET A 69 24.33 12.01 -12.37
CA MET A 69 24.83 11.37 -13.59
C MET A 69 24.29 12.02 -14.86
N LEU A 70 23.04 12.45 -14.89
CA LEU A 70 22.47 13.18 -16.03
C LEU A 70 23.22 14.50 -16.25
N GLY A 71 23.55 15.23 -15.19
CA GLY A 71 24.35 16.44 -15.24
C GLY A 71 25.76 16.20 -15.81
N LEU A 72 26.44 15.16 -15.33
CA LEU A 72 27.75 14.74 -15.86
C LEU A 72 27.66 14.32 -17.33
N LEU A 73 26.68 13.50 -17.68
CA LEU A 73 26.45 13.06 -19.08
C LEU A 73 26.18 14.24 -19.99
N ALA A 74 25.36 15.22 -19.57
CA ALA A 74 25.11 16.42 -20.35
C ALA A 74 26.41 17.21 -20.60
N ALA A 75 27.29 17.31 -19.61
CA ALA A 75 28.60 17.92 -19.77
C ALA A 75 29.48 17.13 -20.76
N PHE A 76 29.54 15.80 -20.66
CA PHE A 76 30.30 14.96 -21.62
C PHE A 76 29.72 14.98 -23.03
N ILE A 77 28.39 14.97 -23.16
CA ILE A 77 27.72 15.10 -24.47
C ILE A 77 28.06 16.43 -25.13
N ALA A 78 28.06 17.52 -24.35
CA ALA A 78 28.48 18.85 -24.86
C ALA A 78 29.92 18.85 -25.38
N VAL A 79 30.83 18.12 -24.74
CA VAL A 79 32.20 17.94 -25.22
C VAL A 79 32.27 17.05 -26.47
N GLY A 80 31.50 15.95 -26.51
CA GLY A 80 31.51 15.01 -27.66
C GLY A 80 30.87 15.55 -28.93
N LEU A 81 29.81 16.35 -28.79
CA LEU A 81 29.07 16.94 -29.92
C LEU A 81 29.64 18.25 -30.46
N ARG A 82 30.74 18.78 -29.85
CA ARG A 82 31.36 20.05 -30.27
C ARG A 82 31.73 20.14 -31.75
N GLY A 83 31.97 19.00 -32.41
CA GLY A 83 32.34 18.93 -33.83
C GLY A 83 31.14 18.82 -34.78
N LEU A 84 29.91 18.64 -34.30
CA LEU A 84 28.72 18.46 -35.13
C LEU A 84 27.92 19.76 -35.33
N ILE A 85 28.22 20.82 -34.58
CA ILE A 85 27.52 22.10 -34.68
C ILE A 85 28.27 23.01 -35.62
N PRO A 86 27.64 23.45 -36.75
CA PRO A 86 28.25 24.44 -37.65
C PRO A 86 28.53 25.74 -36.89
N SER A 87 29.72 26.31 -37.14
CA SER A 87 30.15 27.58 -36.53
C SER A 87 29.21 28.77 -36.81
N SER A 88 28.37 28.68 -37.83
CA SER A 88 27.34 29.67 -38.18
C SER A 88 26.15 29.73 -37.22
N LEU A 89 25.93 28.69 -36.42
CA LEU A 89 24.90 28.62 -35.38
C LEU A 89 25.47 28.77 -33.97
N ALA A 90 26.80 28.90 -33.82
CA ALA A 90 27.43 29.23 -32.57
C ALA A 90 27.08 30.69 -32.23
N PHE A 91 25.97 30.88 -31.51
CA PHE A 91 25.65 32.17 -30.90
C PHE A 91 26.89 32.65 -30.16
N GLN A 92 27.31 33.89 -30.38
CA GLN A 92 28.39 34.56 -29.65
C GLN A 92 27.95 34.81 -28.18
N ILE A 93 27.61 33.70 -27.48
CA ILE A 93 27.27 33.76 -26.05
C ILE A 93 28.61 33.81 -25.33
N GLY A 94 28.88 34.94 -24.68
CA GLY A 94 30.08 35.12 -23.88
C GLY A 94 30.16 34.06 -22.77
N ALA A 95 31.34 33.51 -22.56
CA ALA A 95 31.59 32.55 -21.46
C ALA A 95 31.13 33.08 -20.10
N ASP A 96 31.25 34.40 -19.89
CA ASP A 96 30.87 35.10 -18.66
C ASP A 96 29.35 35.04 -18.39
N ALA A 97 28.51 35.08 -19.45
CA ALA A 97 27.07 34.98 -19.27
C ALA A 97 26.65 33.56 -18.81
N ILE A 98 27.30 32.52 -19.36
CA ILE A 98 27.05 31.12 -18.93
C ILE A 98 27.55 30.88 -17.51
N ASP A 99 28.75 31.37 -17.18
CA ASP A 99 29.33 31.27 -15.83
C ASP A 99 28.43 31.97 -14.82
N GLY A 100 27.92 33.17 -15.14
CA GLY A 100 26.96 33.89 -14.31
C GLY A 100 25.68 33.13 -14.05
N LEU A 101 25.07 32.56 -15.09
CA LEU A 101 23.85 31.74 -14.94
C LEU A 101 24.09 30.48 -14.10
N LEU A 102 25.20 29.78 -14.34
CA LEU A 102 25.54 28.58 -13.57
C LEU A 102 25.83 28.88 -12.10
N ASN A 103 26.49 30.01 -11.81
CA ASN A 103 26.75 30.47 -10.42
C ASN A 103 25.45 30.82 -9.68
N ILE A 104 24.55 31.56 -10.35
CA ILE A 104 23.21 31.85 -9.78
C ILE A 104 22.43 30.55 -9.53
N LEU A 105 22.48 29.63 -10.49
CA LEU A 105 21.79 28.36 -10.38
C LEU A 105 22.35 27.51 -9.23
N ALA A 106 23.68 27.40 -9.11
CA ALA A 106 24.34 26.67 -8.04
C ALA A 106 23.97 27.23 -6.67
N SER A 107 24.13 28.54 -6.46
CA SER A 107 23.86 29.18 -5.16
C SER A 107 22.37 29.11 -4.78
N SER A 108 21.47 29.39 -5.74
CA SER A 108 20.03 29.31 -5.50
C SER A 108 19.55 27.90 -5.20
N MET A 109 20.05 26.88 -5.93
CA MET A 109 19.63 25.50 -5.71
C MET A 109 20.11 24.94 -4.37
N LEU A 110 21.29 25.31 -3.92
CA LEU A 110 21.76 24.94 -2.57
C LEU A 110 20.86 25.57 -1.50
N ALA A 111 20.53 26.87 -1.63
CA ALA A 111 19.66 27.57 -0.70
C ALA A 111 18.24 26.97 -0.68
N VAL A 112 17.63 26.70 -1.85
CA VAL A 112 16.30 26.09 -1.95
C VAL A 112 16.31 24.66 -1.39
N THR A 113 17.37 23.90 -1.60
CA THR A 113 17.48 22.53 -1.06
C THR A 113 17.50 22.52 0.45
N THR A 114 18.34 23.38 1.06
CA THR A 114 18.45 23.48 2.55
C THR A 114 17.15 23.97 3.17
N PHE A 115 16.50 24.95 2.57
CA PHE A 115 15.20 25.45 3.01
C PHE A 115 14.10 24.37 2.90
N SER A 116 14.03 23.66 1.76
CA SER A 116 13.10 22.58 1.54
C SER A 116 13.28 21.43 2.53
N LEU A 117 14.54 21.08 2.83
CA LEU A 117 14.85 20.07 3.84
C LEU A 117 14.41 20.51 5.23
N SER A 118 14.62 21.79 5.59
CA SER A 118 14.18 22.33 6.89
C SER A 118 12.67 22.28 7.06
N ILE A 119 11.91 22.64 6.01
CA ILE A 119 10.43 22.54 6.04
C ILE A 119 10.01 21.07 6.16
N MET A 120 10.63 20.16 5.41
CA MET A 120 10.31 18.74 5.48
C MET A 120 10.57 18.17 6.88
N LEU A 121 11.68 18.53 7.51
CA LEU A 121 11.97 18.12 8.89
C LEU A 121 10.97 18.70 9.89
N SER A 122 10.55 19.95 9.71
CA SER A 122 9.49 20.56 10.53
C SER A 122 8.15 19.84 10.35
N ALA A 123 7.76 19.55 9.10
CA ALA A 123 6.54 18.79 8.82
C ALA A 123 6.61 17.37 9.41
N PHE A 124 7.76 16.72 9.37
CA PHE A 124 7.98 15.43 10.02
C PHE A 124 7.82 15.50 11.53
N ALA A 125 8.31 16.55 12.18
CA ALA A 125 8.13 16.75 13.61
C ALA A 125 6.66 16.94 13.98
N VAL A 126 5.92 17.74 13.20
CA VAL A 126 4.47 17.93 13.37
C VAL A 126 3.72 16.61 13.13
N ALA A 127 4.01 15.91 12.06
CA ALA A 127 3.38 14.64 11.75
C ALA A 127 3.60 13.57 12.84
N SER A 128 4.81 13.52 13.39
CA SER A 128 5.15 12.63 14.52
C SER A 128 4.38 12.99 15.79
N SER A 129 4.09 14.27 16.00
CA SER A 129 3.35 14.77 17.16
C SER A 129 1.82 14.65 17.01
N THR A 130 1.27 14.72 15.81
CA THR A 130 -0.18 14.70 15.55
C THR A 130 -0.71 13.34 15.10
N ALA A 131 0.09 12.58 14.33
CA ALA A 131 -0.25 11.23 13.89
C ALA A 131 0.45 10.17 14.76
N THR A 132 0.76 9.02 14.19
CA THR A 132 1.45 7.93 14.87
C THR A 132 2.79 7.61 14.20
N PRO A 133 3.75 7.00 14.92
CA PRO A 133 5.02 6.58 14.31
C PRO A 133 4.85 5.66 13.10
N ARG A 134 3.74 4.89 13.05
CA ARG A 134 3.44 3.99 11.93
C ARG A 134 2.98 4.75 10.68
N ALA A 135 2.12 5.76 10.85
CA ALA A 135 1.71 6.63 9.75
C ALA A 135 2.89 7.43 9.16
N PHE A 136 3.87 7.78 9.99
CA PHE A 136 5.08 8.48 9.58
C PHE A 136 5.93 7.70 8.55
N GLN A 137 5.86 6.36 8.53
CA GLN A 137 6.57 5.55 7.53
C GLN A 137 6.16 5.92 6.09
N LEU A 138 4.89 6.26 5.86
CA LEU A 138 4.39 6.67 4.54
C LEU A 138 4.90 8.05 4.11
N LEU A 139 5.15 8.95 5.05
CA LEU A 139 5.77 10.25 4.75
C LEU A 139 7.24 10.13 4.33
N LYS A 140 8.00 9.21 4.95
CA LYS A 140 9.40 8.95 4.57
C LYS A 140 9.55 8.48 3.12
N THR A 141 8.53 7.80 2.59
CA THR A 141 8.52 7.23 1.24
C THR A 141 7.87 8.15 0.20
N ASP A 142 7.63 9.43 0.54
CA ASP A 142 7.03 10.40 -0.39
C ASP A 142 7.92 10.62 -1.61
N ARG A 143 7.46 10.10 -2.75
CA ARG A 143 8.18 10.17 -4.03
C ARG A 143 8.29 11.59 -4.55
N THR A 144 7.30 12.45 -4.30
CA THR A 144 7.30 13.84 -4.79
C THR A 144 8.39 14.63 -4.08
N ALA A 145 8.46 14.56 -2.76
CA ALA A 145 9.52 15.20 -1.98
C ALA A 145 10.92 14.70 -2.40
N GLN A 146 11.08 13.38 -2.55
CA GLN A 146 12.36 12.79 -2.98
C GLN A 146 12.77 13.24 -4.38
N GLN A 147 11.85 13.24 -5.36
CA GLN A 147 12.14 13.65 -6.73
C GLN A 147 12.50 15.13 -6.84
N VAL A 148 11.78 15.99 -6.13
CA VAL A 148 12.03 17.43 -6.15
C VAL A 148 13.39 17.76 -5.50
N LEU A 149 13.68 17.22 -4.31
CA LEU A 149 14.98 17.40 -3.67
C LEU A 149 16.12 16.87 -4.53
N ALA A 150 15.93 15.69 -5.15
CA ALA A 150 16.92 15.12 -6.05
C ALA A 150 17.15 16.00 -7.29
N SER A 151 16.10 16.65 -7.83
CA SER A 151 16.24 17.56 -8.97
C SER A 151 17.03 18.82 -8.59
N PHE A 152 16.81 19.38 -7.40
CA PHE A 152 17.54 20.55 -6.91
C PHE A 152 19.01 20.24 -6.67
N ILE A 153 19.33 19.12 -6.00
CA ILE A 153 20.70 18.66 -5.80
C ILE A 153 21.37 18.33 -7.15
N GLY A 154 20.64 17.69 -8.05
CA GLY A 154 21.12 17.37 -9.40
C GLY A 154 21.48 18.61 -10.20
N ALA A 155 20.64 19.65 -10.13
CA ALA A 155 20.90 20.92 -10.77
C ALA A 155 22.09 21.68 -10.16
N PHE A 156 22.26 21.61 -8.84
CA PHE A 156 23.45 22.12 -8.14
C PHE A 156 24.72 21.43 -8.66
N ILE A 157 24.75 20.11 -8.74
CA ILE A 157 25.89 19.33 -9.24
C ILE A 157 26.15 19.64 -10.73
N PHE A 158 25.09 19.71 -11.55
CA PHE A 158 25.20 20.13 -12.95
C PHE A 158 25.88 21.49 -13.10
N SER A 159 25.47 22.46 -12.28
CA SER A 159 26.04 23.80 -12.30
C SER A 159 27.52 23.81 -11.89
N LEU A 160 27.89 23.08 -10.83
CA LEU A 160 29.29 22.96 -10.40
C LEU A 160 30.17 22.32 -11.48
N VAL A 161 29.70 21.22 -12.08
CA VAL A 161 30.43 20.54 -13.17
C VAL A 161 30.57 21.48 -14.38
N GLY A 162 29.48 22.20 -14.71
CA GLY A 162 29.48 23.18 -15.79
C GLY A 162 30.49 24.29 -15.58
N ILE A 163 30.52 24.90 -14.38
CA ILE A 163 31.46 25.96 -14.00
C ILE A 163 32.91 25.46 -14.08
N VAL A 164 33.21 24.30 -13.50
CA VAL A 164 34.55 23.73 -13.50
C VAL A 164 34.99 23.45 -14.94
N SER A 165 34.15 22.79 -15.72
CA SER A 165 34.45 22.43 -17.12
C SER A 165 34.62 23.67 -18.02
N LEU A 166 33.85 24.74 -17.75
CA LEU A 166 33.98 26.02 -18.46
C LEU A 166 35.32 26.71 -18.16
N LYS A 167 35.74 26.76 -16.87
CA LYS A 167 36.99 27.37 -16.42
C LYS A 167 38.23 26.62 -16.89
N ILE A 168 38.17 25.30 -17.02
CA ILE A 168 39.27 24.49 -17.56
C ILE A 168 39.37 24.62 -19.08
N GLY A 169 38.35 25.23 -19.74
CA GLY A 169 38.36 25.45 -21.18
C GLY A 169 38.09 24.19 -22.03
N ILE A 170 37.47 23.17 -21.45
CA ILE A 170 37.14 21.90 -22.11
C ILE A 170 36.15 22.13 -23.28
N TYR A 171 35.29 23.16 -23.16
CA TYR A 171 34.31 23.52 -24.16
C TYR A 171 34.93 24.46 -25.22
N GLY A 172 35.07 24.02 -26.49
CA GLY A 172 35.25 24.93 -27.61
C GLY A 172 34.00 25.78 -27.85
N GLU A 173 34.03 26.69 -28.85
CA GLU A 173 32.89 27.59 -29.14
C GLU A 173 31.55 26.86 -29.33
N GLY A 174 31.52 25.75 -30.06
CA GLY A 174 30.32 24.93 -30.25
C GLY A 174 29.83 24.26 -28.96
N GLY A 175 30.74 23.86 -28.06
CA GLY A 175 30.40 23.24 -26.80
C GLY A 175 29.74 24.20 -25.79
N ARG A 176 30.08 25.50 -25.83
CA ARG A 176 29.45 26.55 -25.03
C ARG A 176 27.98 26.73 -25.36
N GLY A 177 27.60 26.69 -26.65
CA GLY A 177 26.20 26.75 -27.09
C GLY A 177 25.37 25.59 -26.55
N ILE A 178 25.92 24.36 -26.57
CA ILE A 178 25.26 23.18 -26.01
C ILE A 178 25.07 23.32 -24.47
N LEU A 179 26.12 23.76 -23.77
CA LEU A 179 26.05 23.99 -22.33
C LEU A 179 24.99 25.04 -21.96
N PHE A 180 24.91 26.13 -22.77
CA PHE A 180 23.88 27.15 -22.57
C PHE A 180 22.46 26.57 -22.76
N ALA A 181 22.23 25.85 -23.87
CA ALA A 181 20.95 25.22 -24.14
C ALA A 181 20.55 24.22 -23.02
N ALA A 182 21.51 23.41 -22.54
CA ALA A 182 21.32 22.51 -21.42
C ALA A 182 21.00 23.26 -20.12
N THR A 183 21.67 24.40 -19.86
CA THR A 183 21.43 25.26 -18.68
C THR A 183 20.01 25.83 -18.72
N ILE A 184 19.55 26.31 -19.87
CA ILE A 184 18.18 26.81 -20.03
C ILE A 184 17.15 25.67 -19.81
N LEU A 185 17.39 24.48 -20.36
CA LEU A 185 16.53 23.33 -20.13
C LEU A 185 16.46 22.98 -18.64
N VAL A 186 17.60 22.90 -17.96
CA VAL A 186 17.66 22.63 -16.51
C VAL A 186 16.91 23.71 -15.73
N LEU A 187 17.07 24.99 -16.10
CA LEU A 187 16.35 26.10 -15.47
C LEU A 187 14.82 25.93 -15.60
N VAL A 188 14.33 25.60 -16.78
CA VAL A 188 12.88 25.36 -17.01
C VAL A 188 12.39 24.20 -16.16
N LEU A 189 13.13 23.09 -16.12
CA LEU A 189 12.80 21.92 -15.30
C LEU A 189 12.76 22.25 -13.79
N ILE A 190 13.69 23.08 -13.33
CA ILE A 190 13.74 23.52 -11.93
C ILE A 190 12.54 24.40 -11.60
N VAL A 191 12.21 25.37 -12.44
CA VAL A 191 11.04 26.25 -12.23
C VAL A 191 9.77 25.40 -12.13
N PHE A 192 9.60 24.43 -13.05
CA PHE A 192 8.47 23.50 -13.00
C PHE A 192 8.43 22.70 -11.69
N ASN A 193 9.58 22.11 -11.28
CA ASN A 193 9.67 21.36 -10.02
C ASN A 193 9.46 22.26 -8.79
N LEU A 194 9.91 23.51 -8.83
CA LEU A 194 9.69 24.47 -7.74
C LEU A 194 8.21 24.80 -7.55
N VAL A 195 7.48 25.08 -8.65
CA VAL A 195 6.03 25.31 -8.60
C VAL A 195 5.29 24.09 -8.05
N ARG A 196 5.66 22.89 -8.54
CA ARG A 196 5.09 21.64 -8.03
C ARG A 196 5.40 21.43 -6.54
N TRP A 197 6.60 21.79 -6.11
CA TRP A 197 7.02 21.69 -4.71
C TRP A 197 6.23 22.61 -3.79
N ILE A 198 6.05 23.87 -4.19
CA ILE A 198 5.24 24.83 -3.42
C ILE A 198 3.83 24.32 -3.23
N GLY A 199 3.19 23.80 -4.30
CA GLY A 199 1.88 23.17 -4.20
C GLY A 199 1.86 21.96 -3.26
N HIS A 200 2.90 21.12 -3.31
CA HIS A 200 3.01 19.96 -2.44
C HIS A 200 3.19 20.34 -0.96
N LEU A 201 3.96 21.39 -0.67
CA LEU A 201 4.21 21.87 0.70
C LEU A 201 2.95 22.39 1.41
N THR A 202 1.93 22.85 0.68
CA THR A 202 0.69 23.37 1.30
C THR A 202 -0.10 22.29 2.05
N ASP A 203 0.00 21.04 1.62
CA ASP A 203 -0.73 19.92 2.21
C ASP A 203 0.18 18.96 3.00
N PHE A 204 1.48 19.03 2.75
CA PHE A 204 2.46 18.11 3.32
C PHE A 204 2.53 18.16 4.84
N GLY A 205 2.36 17.00 5.48
CA GLY A 205 2.44 16.86 6.94
C GLY A 205 1.18 17.25 7.71
N ARG A 206 0.10 17.67 7.03
CA ARG A 206 -1.21 17.84 7.67
C ARG A 206 -1.79 16.50 8.05
N LEU A 207 -2.55 16.44 9.16
CA LEU A 207 -3.17 15.20 9.61
C LEU A 207 -4.09 14.59 8.55
N SER A 208 -4.83 15.41 7.81
CA SER A 208 -5.68 14.96 6.69
C SER A 208 -4.88 14.28 5.59
N ASP A 209 -3.73 14.86 5.15
CA ASP A 209 -2.84 14.27 4.14
C ASP A 209 -2.27 12.92 4.62
N ILE A 210 -1.92 12.83 5.91
CA ILE A 210 -1.43 11.59 6.49
C ILE A 210 -2.53 10.51 6.48
N MET A 211 -3.75 10.86 6.89
CA MET A 211 -4.90 9.94 6.87
C MET A 211 -5.24 9.50 5.44
N ASP A 212 -5.20 10.41 4.46
CA ASP A 212 -5.40 10.10 3.05
C ASP A 212 -4.38 9.10 2.53
N ARG A 213 -3.09 9.27 2.87
CA ARG A 213 -2.01 8.34 2.50
C ARG A 213 -2.19 6.96 3.12
N VAL A 214 -2.56 6.91 4.41
CA VAL A 214 -2.85 5.64 5.08
C VAL A 214 -4.07 4.97 4.47
N GLU A 215 -5.14 5.72 4.17
CA GLU A 215 -6.34 5.19 3.52
C GLU A 215 -6.03 4.62 2.13
N VAL A 216 -5.25 5.34 1.31
CA VAL A 216 -4.82 4.85 -0.03
C VAL A 216 -3.98 3.59 0.10
N ALA A 217 -2.94 3.57 0.93
CA ALA A 217 -2.11 2.38 1.13
C ALA A 217 -2.91 1.17 1.63
N THR A 218 -3.88 1.42 2.53
CA THR A 218 -4.77 0.38 3.05
C THR A 218 -5.73 -0.13 1.98
N THR A 219 -6.27 0.78 1.16
CA THR A 219 -7.15 0.45 0.02
C THR A 219 -6.43 -0.41 -1.01
N ASP A 220 -5.17 -0.08 -1.33
CA ASP A 220 -4.35 -0.84 -2.28
C ASP A 220 -4.05 -2.25 -1.73
N ALA A 221 -3.66 -2.36 -0.45
CA ALA A 221 -3.42 -3.63 0.21
C ALA A 221 -4.71 -4.47 0.29
N MET A 222 -5.86 -3.86 0.65
CA MET A 222 -7.16 -4.51 0.71
C MET A 222 -7.59 -5.01 -0.68
N THR A 223 -7.53 -4.15 -1.69
CA THR A 223 -7.89 -4.50 -3.08
C THR A 223 -7.03 -5.64 -3.60
N SER A 224 -5.73 -5.62 -3.31
CA SER A 224 -4.80 -6.68 -3.69
C SER A 224 -5.16 -8.01 -3.01
N ARG A 225 -5.51 -7.95 -1.71
CA ARG A 225 -5.92 -9.12 -0.94
C ARG A 225 -7.27 -9.67 -1.41
N LEU A 226 -8.23 -8.81 -1.77
CA LEU A 226 -9.55 -9.23 -2.25
C LEU A 226 -9.50 -9.88 -3.64
N LYS A 227 -8.57 -9.45 -4.50
CA LYS A 227 -8.29 -10.12 -5.78
C LYS A 227 -7.69 -11.52 -5.60
N ALA A 228 -6.97 -11.74 -4.51
CA ALA A 228 -6.36 -13.02 -4.16
C ALA A 228 -6.56 -13.29 -2.65
N PRO A 229 -7.75 -13.70 -2.21
CA PRO A 229 -8.11 -13.81 -0.78
C PRO A 229 -7.14 -14.70 0.01
N TRP A 230 -6.60 -15.72 -0.64
CA TRP A 230 -5.57 -16.64 -0.12
C TRP A 230 -4.21 -16.40 -0.76
N LEU A 231 -3.92 -15.14 -1.17
CA LEU A 231 -2.68 -14.77 -1.87
C LEU A 231 -2.39 -15.61 -3.14
N GLY A 232 -3.43 -16.21 -3.73
CA GLY A 232 -3.32 -17.13 -4.88
C GLY A 232 -2.92 -18.56 -4.52
N ALA A 233 -2.89 -18.92 -3.24
CA ALA A 233 -2.73 -20.29 -2.75
C ALA A 233 -4.10 -20.99 -2.55
N ASN A 234 -4.08 -22.25 -2.14
CA ASN A 234 -5.29 -22.95 -1.74
C ASN A 234 -5.79 -22.47 -0.37
N PRO A 235 -7.11 -22.41 -0.14
CA PRO A 235 -7.66 -22.08 1.17
C PRO A 235 -7.41 -23.20 2.19
N ILE A 236 -6.95 -22.86 3.37
CA ILE A 236 -6.99 -23.76 4.54
C ILE A 236 -8.42 -23.70 5.07
N ARG A 237 -9.16 -24.80 4.95
CA ARG A 237 -10.54 -24.94 5.46
C ARG A 237 -10.59 -25.51 6.88
N GLU A 238 -9.65 -26.40 7.20
CA GLU A 238 -9.55 -27.01 8.52
C GLU A 238 -8.51 -26.26 9.37
N ARG A 239 -8.82 -26.05 10.67
CA ARG A 239 -7.91 -25.33 11.57
C ARG A 239 -6.60 -26.07 11.86
N ASN A 240 -6.56 -27.39 11.65
CA ASN A 240 -5.39 -28.20 11.95
C ASN A 240 -4.71 -28.64 10.65
N PRO A 241 -3.36 -28.48 10.56
CA PRO A 241 -2.60 -29.07 9.47
C PRO A 241 -2.70 -30.59 9.49
N PRO A 242 -2.47 -31.28 8.34
CA PRO A 242 -2.47 -32.72 8.29
C PRO A 242 -1.53 -33.34 9.33
N GLN A 243 -1.96 -34.41 10.01
CA GLN A 243 -1.23 -35.05 11.14
C GLN A 243 0.22 -35.43 10.85
N ARG A 244 0.59 -35.63 9.57
CA ARG A 244 1.97 -36.00 9.14
C ARG A 244 2.81 -34.80 8.73
N ALA A 245 2.27 -33.57 8.78
CA ALA A 245 3.00 -32.39 8.37
C ALA A 245 4.04 -31.99 9.43
N ILE A 246 5.25 -31.68 8.98
CA ILE A 246 6.38 -31.32 9.84
C ILE A 246 6.32 -29.81 10.08
N PRO A 247 6.28 -29.35 11.35
CA PRO A 247 6.26 -27.93 11.67
C PRO A 247 7.59 -27.26 11.36
N LEU A 248 7.51 -26.05 10.83
CA LEU A 248 8.64 -25.22 10.45
C LEU A 248 8.71 -24.01 11.39
N PRO A 249 9.63 -23.99 12.35
CA PRO A 249 9.71 -22.90 13.32
C PRO A 249 10.34 -21.65 12.73
N SER A 250 9.95 -20.47 13.26
CA SER A 250 10.58 -19.19 12.93
C SER A 250 12.03 -19.13 13.43
N PRO A 251 12.98 -18.72 12.59
CA PRO A 251 14.38 -18.51 13.00
C PRO A 251 14.57 -17.17 13.72
N ALA A 252 13.61 -16.25 13.65
CA ALA A 252 13.74 -14.87 14.11
C ALA A 252 12.51 -14.40 14.88
N VAL A 253 12.67 -13.26 15.57
CA VAL A 253 11.59 -12.52 16.24
C VAL A 253 11.28 -11.28 15.44
N GLY A 254 10.00 -11.03 15.15
CA GLY A 254 9.58 -9.84 14.40
C GLY A 254 8.21 -10.01 13.74
N HIS A 255 7.85 -9.05 12.90
CA HIS A 255 6.65 -9.13 12.07
C HIS A 255 6.95 -9.83 10.75
N MET A 256 6.07 -10.73 10.33
CA MET A 256 6.05 -11.26 8.97
C MET A 256 5.74 -10.11 8.01
N GLN A 257 6.77 -9.60 7.30
CA GLN A 257 6.61 -8.44 6.41
C GLN A 257 6.18 -8.84 5.01
N PHE A 258 6.75 -9.94 4.50
CA PHE A 258 6.51 -10.38 3.13
C PHE A 258 6.71 -11.89 2.99
N ILE A 259 5.87 -12.52 2.16
CA ILE A 259 5.96 -13.93 1.78
C ILE A 259 6.12 -14.01 0.26
N ASN A 260 7.23 -14.58 -0.20
CA ASN A 260 7.48 -14.81 -1.62
C ASN A 260 6.85 -16.14 -2.07
N LEU A 261 5.57 -16.09 -2.43
CA LEU A 261 4.79 -17.25 -2.80
C LEU A 261 5.24 -17.92 -4.11
N ASP A 262 5.75 -17.14 -5.08
CA ASP A 262 6.31 -17.70 -6.33
C ASP A 262 7.51 -18.62 -6.03
N ARG A 263 8.40 -18.17 -5.12
CA ARG A 263 9.57 -18.96 -4.70
C ARG A 263 9.15 -20.17 -3.87
N LEU A 264 8.25 -19.99 -2.90
CA LEU A 264 7.76 -21.09 -2.07
C LEU A 264 7.07 -22.18 -2.89
N ASN A 265 6.22 -21.82 -3.85
CA ASN A 265 5.57 -22.79 -4.72
C ASN A 265 6.57 -23.53 -5.61
N THR A 266 7.62 -22.86 -6.08
CA THR A 266 8.68 -23.49 -6.86
C THR A 266 9.48 -24.50 -6.01
N LEU A 267 9.79 -24.14 -4.75
CA LEU A 267 10.45 -25.02 -3.81
C LEU A 267 9.60 -26.26 -3.49
N ALA A 268 8.30 -26.05 -3.21
CA ALA A 268 7.37 -27.13 -2.93
C ALA A 268 7.21 -28.09 -4.13
N LEU A 269 7.08 -27.55 -5.35
CA LEU A 269 7.02 -28.34 -6.59
C LEU A 269 8.28 -29.18 -6.78
N ASN A 270 9.48 -28.58 -6.60
CA ASN A 270 10.76 -29.27 -6.80
C ASN A 270 11.01 -30.35 -5.74
N ALA A 271 10.53 -30.12 -4.52
CA ALA A 271 10.66 -31.07 -3.42
C ALA A 271 9.53 -32.12 -3.40
N GLY A 272 8.51 -31.99 -4.25
CA GLY A 272 7.34 -32.87 -4.30
C GLY A 272 6.46 -32.80 -3.04
N CYS A 273 6.47 -31.65 -2.34
CA CYS A 273 5.77 -31.45 -1.07
C CYS A 273 4.67 -30.39 -1.15
N SER A 274 3.89 -30.30 -0.08
CA SER A 274 2.89 -29.25 0.15
C SER A 274 3.26 -28.41 1.36
N ILE A 275 3.07 -27.08 1.27
CA ILE A 275 3.39 -26.13 2.35
C ILE A 275 2.10 -25.46 2.82
N TYR A 276 1.82 -25.59 4.11
CA TYR A 276 0.69 -24.96 4.80
C TYR A 276 1.21 -23.80 5.63
N LEU A 277 0.85 -22.57 5.23
CA LEU A 277 1.31 -21.34 5.89
C LEU A 277 0.34 -20.98 7.02
N ASP A 278 0.85 -21.02 8.26
CA ASP A 278 0.08 -20.70 9.47
C ASP A 278 0.07 -19.21 9.81
N VAL A 279 1.13 -18.51 9.37
CA VAL A 279 1.34 -17.09 9.68
C VAL A 279 1.05 -16.23 8.45
N LEU A 280 0.26 -15.18 8.65
CA LEU A 280 -0.04 -14.18 7.62
C LEU A 280 0.90 -12.98 7.69
N PRO A 281 1.09 -12.24 6.58
CA PRO A 281 1.75 -10.94 6.62
C PRO A 281 1.10 -10.02 7.68
N GLY A 282 1.94 -9.37 8.47
CA GLY A 282 1.56 -8.50 9.59
C GLY A 282 1.55 -9.16 10.96
N GLU A 283 1.56 -10.48 11.04
CA GLU A 283 1.59 -11.17 12.34
C GLU A 283 2.97 -11.10 12.98
N PHE A 284 3.00 -10.97 14.31
CA PHE A 284 4.22 -10.99 15.08
C PHE A 284 4.58 -12.43 15.42
N VAL A 285 5.81 -12.82 15.13
CA VAL A 285 6.33 -14.15 15.40
C VAL A 285 7.49 -14.09 16.39
N TYR A 286 7.53 -15.08 17.24
CA TYR A 286 8.65 -15.33 18.17
C TYR A 286 9.55 -16.41 17.60
N GLN A 287 10.77 -16.49 18.08
CA GLN A 287 11.63 -17.61 17.76
C GLN A 287 10.95 -18.92 18.20
N GLY A 288 10.85 -19.88 17.28
CA GLY A 288 10.14 -21.13 17.51
C GLY A 288 8.64 -21.11 17.19
N THR A 289 8.02 -19.94 16.91
CA THR A 289 6.65 -19.89 16.37
C THR A 289 6.58 -20.67 15.06
N VAL A 290 5.61 -21.56 14.91
CA VAL A 290 5.44 -22.33 13.67
C VAL A 290 4.98 -21.40 12.57
N LEU A 291 5.82 -21.21 11.53
CA LEU A 291 5.51 -20.38 10.36
C LEU A 291 4.68 -21.14 9.33
N ALA A 292 4.97 -22.42 9.19
CA ALA A 292 4.35 -23.29 8.21
C ALA A 292 4.46 -24.75 8.63
N HIS A 293 3.71 -25.62 7.94
CA HIS A 293 3.84 -27.05 8.02
C HIS A 293 4.18 -27.59 6.62
N VAL A 294 5.12 -28.53 6.54
CA VAL A 294 5.52 -29.20 5.30
C VAL A 294 5.00 -30.63 5.31
N LEU A 295 4.17 -30.95 4.33
CA LEU A 295 3.60 -32.29 4.13
C LEU A 295 4.30 -32.98 2.96
N ASP A 296 4.65 -34.27 3.14
CA ASP A 296 5.32 -35.13 2.15
C ASP A 296 6.68 -34.58 1.67
N GLY A 297 7.40 -33.88 2.56
CA GLY A 297 8.73 -33.32 2.30
C GLY A 297 9.84 -34.38 2.30
N PRO A 298 11.01 -34.03 1.75
CA PRO A 298 12.21 -34.89 1.82
C PRO A 298 12.62 -35.11 3.28
N ILE A 299 13.46 -36.12 3.53
CA ILE A 299 13.95 -36.46 4.86
C ILE A 299 15.49 -36.25 4.93
N GLY A 300 16.00 -35.94 6.12
CA GLY A 300 17.43 -35.76 6.37
C GLY A 300 17.99 -34.45 5.79
N PRO A 301 19.26 -34.43 5.31
CA PRO A 301 19.91 -33.17 4.87
C PRO A 301 19.21 -32.41 3.76
N ALA A 302 18.40 -33.09 2.95
CA ALA A 302 17.57 -32.45 1.91
C ALA A 302 16.44 -31.62 2.54
N PHE A 303 15.90 -32.06 3.69
CA PHE A 303 14.90 -31.28 4.44
C PHE A 303 15.52 -30.02 5.04
N ASP A 304 16.74 -30.12 5.60
CA ASP A 304 17.41 -28.94 6.18
C ASP A 304 17.70 -27.88 5.11
N THR A 305 18.06 -28.31 3.89
CA THR A 305 18.22 -27.39 2.75
C THR A 305 16.88 -26.74 2.37
N LEU A 306 15.80 -27.52 2.28
CA LEU A 306 14.47 -27.00 1.99
C LEU A 306 14.01 -25.99 3.06
N LEU A 307 14.27 -26.30 4.35
CA LEU A 307 13.98 -25.42 5.48
C LEU A 307 14.69 -24.07 5.34
N ALA A 308 15.99 -24.07 5.04
CA ALA A 308 16.76 -22.85 4.83
C ALA A 308 16.23 -22.03 3.65
N ASP A 309 15.85 -22.69 2.56
CA ASP A 309 15.28 -22.02 1.39
C ASP A 309 13.86 -21.44 1.64
N ILE A 310 13.04 -22.12 2.44
CA ILE A 310 11.74 -21.59 2.87
C ILE A 310 11.95 -20.37 3.75
N HIS A 311 12.87 -20.42 4.74
CA HIS A 311 13.22 -19.26 5.56
C HIS A 311 13.70 -18.07 4.70
N ALA A 312 14.50 -18.32 3.66
CA ALA A 312 14.96 -17.29 2.73
C ALA A 312 13.86 -16.77 1.77
N SER A 313 12.65 -17.35 1.85
CA SER A 313 11.49 -16.93 1.04
C SER A 313 10.51 -16.05 1.82
N VAL A 314 10.77 -15.79 3.10
CA VAL A 314 9.98 -14.92 3.96
C VAL A 314 10.87 -13.82 4.52
N ASP A 315 10.31 -12.62 4.63
CA ASP A 315 10.98 -11.48 5.27
C ASP A 315 10.33 -11.25 6.65
N ILE A 316 11.13 -11.37 7.72
CA ILE A 316 10.73 -11.07 9.11
C ILE A 316 11.52 -9.85 9.56
N GLY A 317 10.84 -8.81 10.03
CA GLY A 317 11.47 -7.56 10.44
C GLY A 317 10.82 -6.92 11.65
N MET A 318 11.46 -5.88 12.18
CA MET A 318 11.00 -5.19 13.39
C MET A 318 9.72 -4.38 13.18
N GLU A 319 9.50 -3.90 11.98
CA GLU A 319 8.34 -3.05 11.63
C GLU A 319 7.38 -3.81 10.71
N ARG A 320 6.08 -3.47 10.77
CA ARG A 320 5.09 -3.98 9.80
C ARG A 320 5.23 -3.25 8.46
N SER A 321 4.77 -3.90 7.38
CA SER A 321 4.71 -3.32 6.03
C SER A 321 3.26 -3.22 5.55
N PHE A 322 2.95 -2.19 4.77
CA PHE A 322 1.64 -2.06 4.12
C PHE A 322 1.46 -2.99 2.89
N ASP A 323 2.55 -3.61 2.39
CA ASP A 323 2.55 -4.25 1.06
C ASP A 323 1.57 -5.43 0.93
N GLN A 324 1.51 -6.31 1.94
CA GLN A 324 0.64 -7.51 1.93
C GLN A 324 -0.33 -7.54 3.13
N ASP A 325 -0.36 -6.48 3.94
CA ASP A 325 -1.06 -6.44 5.22
C ASP A 325 -2.10 -5.30 5.29
N PRO A 326 -3.34 -5.53 4.86
CA PRO A 326 -4.39 -4.51 4.95
C PRO A 326 -4.77 -4.16 6.40
N ARG A 327 -4.54 -5.05 7.37
CA ARG A 327 -4.81 -4.82 8.79
C ARG A 327 -3.90 -3.74 9.38
N PHE A 328 -2.68 -3.61 8.85
CA PHE A 328 -1.74 -2.59 9.36
C PHE A 328 -2.26 -1.17 9.15
N GLY A 329 -2.86 -0.90 8.00
CA GLY A 329 -3.48 0.40 7.74
C GLY A 329 -4.69 0.67 8.64
N MET A 330 -5.53 -0.35 8.90
CA MET A 330 -6.66 -0.24 9.84
C MET A 330 -6.17 0.10 11.24
N ILE A 331 -5.15 -0.59 11.75
CA ILE A 331 -4.55 -0.32 13.05
C ILE A 331 -3.96 1.10 13.09
N THR A 332 -3.28 1.53 12.03
CA THR A 332 -2.67 2.86 11.96
C THR A 332 -3.72 3.97 12.01
N LEU A 333 -4.84 3.82 11.28
CA LEU A 333 -5.97 4.75 11.35
C LEU A 333 -6.64 4.72 12.73
N SER A 334 -6.85 3.53 13.29
CA SER A 334 -7.41 3.37 14.64
C SER A 334 -6.57 4.06 15.72
N GLU A 335 -5.24 4.00 15.61
CA GLU A 335 -4.32 4.71 16.51
C GLU A 335 -4.40 6.24 16.37
N ILE A 336 -4.59 6.76 15.15
CA ILE A 336 -4.81 8.19 14.92
C ILE A 336 -6.09 8.64 15.63
N ALA A 337 -7.19 7.88 15.48
CA ALA A 337 -8.45 8.16 16.16
C ALA A 337 -8.34 8.05 17.68
N SER A 338 -7.69 7.01 18.19
CA SER A 338 -7.43 6.81 19.62
C SER A 338 -6.65 7.97 20.23
N ARG A 339 -5.65 8.48 19.50
CA ARG A 339 -4.89 9.68 19.89
C ARG A 339 -5.76 10.94 19.88
N ALA A 340 -6.61 11.12 18.85
CA ALA A 340 -7.54 12.24 18.76
C ALA A 340 -8.53 12.26 19.92
N LEU A 341 -8.96 11.09 20.39
CA LEU A 341 -9.86 10.91 21.53
C LEU A 341 -9.18 11.03 22.90
N SER A 342 -7.85 11.19 22.96
CA SER A 342 -7.16 11.36 24.23
C SER A 342 -7.60 12.65 24.93
N PRO A 343 -7.63 12.68 26.28
CA PRO A 343 -8.07 13.86 27.04
C PRO A 343 -7.31 15.15 26.73
N ALA A 344 -6.07 15.03 26.25
CA ALA A 344 -5.23 16.18 25.90
C ALA A 344 -5.59 16.81 24.54
N ILE A 345 -6.15 16.03 23.60
CA ILE A 345 -6.50 16.49 22.24
C ILE A 345 -8.01 16.72 22.15
N ASN A 346 -8.81 15.75 22.59
CA ASN A 346 -10.27 15.79 22.65
C ASN A 346 -10.93 16.23 21.32
N ASP A 347 -10.57 15.56 20.21
CA ASP A 347 -11.08 15.81 18.85
C ASP A 347 -11.91 14.61 18.36
N PRO A 348 -13.22 14.54 18.72
CA PRO A 348 -14.10 13.50 18.23
C PRO A 348 -14.35 13.58 16.71
N GLY A 349 -14.21 14.76 16.11
CA GLY A 349 -14.38 14.95 14.68
C GLY A 349 -13.39 14.13 13.85
N THR A 350 -12.11 14.14 14.23
CA THR A 350 -11.08 13.29 13.60
C THR A 350 -11.38 11.81 13.79
N ALA A 351 -11.84 11.39 14.99
CA ALA A 351 -12.19 9.99 15.20
C ALA A 351 -13.37 9.53 14.32
N ILE A 352 -14.38 10.37 14.16
CA ILE A 352 -15.53 10.10 13.29
C ILE A 352 -15.09 10.05 11.80
N ASP A 353 -14.18 10.92 11.37
CA ASP A 353 -13.64 10.86 10.01
C ASP A 353 -12.88 9.54 9.78
N VAL A 354 -12.05 9.11 10.73
CA VAL A 354 -11.35 7.81 10.69
C VAL A 354 -12.35 6.65 10.61
N ILE A 355 -13.42 6.64 11.39
CA ILE A 355 -14.47 5.60 11.32
C ILE A 355 -15.04 5.52 9.89
N ARG A 356 -15.33 6.67 9.28
CA ARG A 356 -15.87 6.73 7.91
C ARG A 356 -14.87 6.22 6.87
N ARG A 357 -13.59 6.57 7.00
CA ARG A 357 -12.49 6.11 6.13
C ARG A 357 -12.33 4.60 6.19
N MET A 358 -12.26 4.04 7.40
CA MET A 358 -12.16 2.60 7.60
C MET A 358 -13.39 1.86 7.05
N THR A 359 -14.59 2.42 7.26
CA THR A 359 -15.82 1.85 6.70
C THR A 359 -15.77 1.81 5.17
N ARG A 360 -15.28 2.88 4.50
CA ARG A 360 -15.09 2.89 3.03
C ARG A 360 -14.14 1.79 2.55
N VAL A 361 -13.02 1.61 3.23
CA VAL A 361 -12.05 0.57 2.84
C VAL A 361 -12.61 -0.84 3.06
N ILE A 362 -13.28 -1.07 4.20
CA ILE A 362 -13.88 -2.38 4.53
C ILE A 362 -15.04 -2.69 3.56
N SER A 363 -15.78 -1.69 3.11
CA SER A 363 -16.88 -1.85 2.16
C SER A 363 -16.45 -2.36 0.77
N LEU A 364 -15.17 -2.35 0.47
CA LEU A 364 -14.63 -3.01 -0.73
C LEU A 364 -14.71 -4.54 -0.65
N TRP A 365 -14.82 -5.10 0.56
CA TRP A 365 -14.86 -6.53 0.77
C TRP A 365 -16.26 -7.08 0.48
N GLN A 366 -16.40 -7.63 -0.68
CA GLN A 366 -17.58 -8.38 -1.14
C GLN A 366 -17.31 -9.88 -1.03
N ASP A 367 -18.35 -10.69 -1.20
CA ASP A 367 -18.21 -12.14 -1.19
C ASP A 367 -17.13 -12.60 -2.16
N PRO A 368 -16.17 -13.41 -1.69
CA PRO A 368 -15.06 -13.82 -2.52
C PRO A 368 -15.57 -14.70 -3.70
N ALA A 369 -15.12 -14.37 -4.90
CA ALA A 369 -15.22 -15.27 -6.02
C ALA A 369 -14.52 -16.62 -5.72
N ALA A 370 -14.84 -17.66 -6.48
CA ALA A 370 -14.12 -18.92 -6.37
C ALA A 370 -12.61 -18.68 -6.46
N PRO A 371 -11.79 -19.36 -5.62
CA PRO A 371 -10.36 -19.10 -5.56
C PRO A 371 -9.69 -19.37 -6.90
N ASP A 372 -8.99 -18.37 -7.44
CA ASP A 372 -8.06 -18.55 -8.56
C ASP A 372 -6.72 -19.02 -7.99
N VAL A 373 -6.49 -20.34 -8.04
CA VAL A 373 -5.32 -20.99 -7.45
C VAL A 373 -4.12 -20.87 -8.39
N LYS A 374 -3.28 -19.90 -8.14
CA LYS A 374 -2.01 -19.72 -8.86
C LYS A 374 -0.88 -20.61 -8.30
N TYR A 375 -0.95 -20.95 -7.01
CA TYR A 375 0.07 -21.70 -6.28
C TYR A 375 -0.48 -23.01 -5.73
N PRO A 376 -0.56 -24.07 -6.54
CA PRO A 376 -1.26 -25.33 -6.18
C PRO A 376 -0.59 -26.14 -5.06
N HIS A 377 0.68 -25.88 -4.76
CA HIS A 377 1.42 -26.56 -3.69
C HIS A 377 1.43 -25.79 -2.35
N LEU A 378 0.72 -24.65 -2.30
CA LEU A 378 0.64 -23.81 -1.10
C LEU A 378 -0.79 -23.77 -0.58
N TRP A 379 -0.92 -23.75 0.75
CA TRP A 379 -2.18 -23.54 1.48
C TRP A 379 -2.01 -22.38 2.44
N ILE A 380 -3.01 -21.50 2.55
CA ILE A 380 -2.96 -20.34 3.43
C ILE A 380 -4.38 -20.05 3.98
N ARG A 381 -4.46 -19.55 5.21
CA ARG A 381 -5.73 -19.11 5.77
C ARG A 381 -6.18 -17.77 5.18
N GLY A 382 -7.51 -17.56 5.11
CA GLY A 382 -8.09 -16.30 4.69
C GLY A 382 -7.97 -15.19 5.74
N MET A 383 -8.39 -13.98 5.36
CA MET A 383 -8.59 -12.89 6.32
C MET A 383 -9.85 -13.17 7.15
N SER A 384 -9.80 -12.77 8.43
CA SER A 384 -10.95 -12.81 9.34
C SER A 384 -11.63 -11.45 9.40
N SER A 385 -12.93 -11.39 9.11
CA SER A 385 -13.74 -10.18 9.29
C SER A 385 -13.77 -9.72 10.74
N GLU A 386 -13.81 -10.66 11.69
CA GLU A 386 -13.77 -10.33 13.12
C GLU A 386 -12.45 -9.66 13.51
N GLU A 387 -11.31 -10.18 13.02
CA GLU A 387 -10.00 -9.59 13.31
C GLU A 387 -9.89 -8.18 12.71
N ILE A 388 -10.37 -7.97 11.48
CA ILE A 388 -10.33 -6.66 10.83
C ILE A 388 -11.19 -5.64 11.55
N LEU A 389 -12.45 -5.99 11.91
CA LEU A 389 -13.32 -5.07 12.63
C LEU A 389 -12.79 -4.78 14.04
N ARG A 390 -12.20 -5.77 14.70
CA ARG A 390 -11.56 -5.58 15.99
C ARG A 390 -10.38 -4.61 15.90
N ASP A 391 -9.49 -4.83 14.95
CA ASP A 391 -8.29 -4.01 14.76
C ASP A 391 -8.65 -2.56 14.37
N ALA A 392 -9.71 -2.39 13.56
CA ALA A 392 -10.18 -1.08 13.15
C ALA A 392 -10.86 -0.30 14.30
N PHE A 393 -11.76 -0.93 15.05
CA PHE A 393 -12.72 -0.16 15.84
C PHE A 393 -12.63 -0.38 17.37
N ALA A 394 -11.97 -1.43 17.87
CA ALA A 394 -12.01 -1.73 19.29
C ALA A 394 -11.36 -0.66 20.18
N ALA A 395 -10.26 -0.04 19.75
CA ALA A 395 -9.61 1.04 20.48
C ALA A 395 -10.48 2.31 20.49
N ILE A 396 -11.09 2.65 19.34
CA ILE A 396 -11.99 3.81 19.21
C ILE A 396 -13.23 3.62 20.11
N ALA A 397 -13.80 2.42 20.15
CA ALA A 397 -14.94 2.12 21.00
C ALA A 397 -14.63 2.32 22.50
N ARG A 398 -13.42 1.93 22.93
CA ARG A 398 -12.95 2.12 24.30
C ARG A 398 -12.69 3.60 24.59
N ASP A 399 -11.92 4.28 23.77
CA ASP A 399 -11.42 5.63 24.03
C ASP A 399 -12.51 6.70 23.82
N GLY A 400 -13.47 6.44 22.94
CA GLY A 400 -14.68 7.25 22.73
C GLY A 400 -15.89 6.81 23.54
N ALA A 401 -15.74 6.01 24.59
CA ALA A 401 -16.82 5.40 25.33
C ALA A 401 -17.86 6.40 25.89
N ALA A 402 -17.41 7.56 26.34
CA ALA A 402 -18.26 8.62 26.91
C ALA A 402 -18.83 9.60 25.85
N LEU A 403 -18.44 9.48 24.58
CA LEU A 403 -18.77 10.41 23.52
C LEU A 403 -19.86 9.82 22.62
N TYR A 404 -21.09 10.29 22.81
CA TYR A 404 -22.26 9.78 22.07
C TYR A 404 -22.07 9.84 20.55
N GLU A 405 -21.53 10.94 20.02
CA GLU A 405 -21.30 11.13 18.60
C GLU A 405 -20.31 10.13 17.99
N VAL A 406 -19.35 9.66 18.78
CA VAL A 406 -18.40 8.62 18.37
C VAL A 406 -19.07 7.24 18.41
N GLN A 407 -19.81 6.95 19.49
CA GLN A 407 -20.49 5.68 19.65
C GLN A 407 -21.58 5.47 18.60
N ILE A 408 -22.37 6.50 18.27
CA ILE A 408 -23.39 6.38 17.23
C ILE A 408 -22.76 6.26 15.83
N ALA A 409 -21.60 6.87 15.59
CA ALA A 409 -20.86 6.70 14.34
C ALA A 409 -20.36 5.25 14.20
N LEU A 410 -19.86 4.63 15.29
CA LEU A 410 -19.47 3.23 15.32
C LEU A 410 -20.65 2.30 15.05
N GLN A 411 -21.77 2.47 15.76
CA GLN A 411 -22.96 1.62 15.59
C GLN A 411 -23.48 1.69 14.15
N ARG A 412 -23.53 2.88 13.57
CA ARG A 412 -23.94 3.07 12.16
C ARG A 412 -22.96 2.42 11.17
N ALA A 413 -21.65 2.46 11.46
CA ALA A 413 -20.64 1.79 10.64
C ALA A 413 -20.82 0.27 10.68
N PHE A 414 -21.04 -0.31 11.88
CA PHE A 414 -21.31 -1.74 12.04
C PHE A 414 -22.58 -2.17 11.31
N LEU A 415 -23.67 -1.40 11.46
CA LEU A 415 -24.93 -1.65 10.77
C LEU A 415 -24.76 -1.61 9.23
N ALA A 416 -24.03 -0.61 8.72
CA ALA A 416 -23.77 -0.49 7.28
C ALA A 416 -22.98 -1.70 6.74
N MET A 417 -21.96 -2.18 7.46
CA MET A 417 -21.19 -3.35 7.05
C MET A 417 -22.02 -4.64 7.11
N ALA A 418 -22.85 -4.81 8.16
CA ALA A 418 -23.75 -5.94 8.30
C ALA A 418 -24.78 -6.01 7.15
N HIS A 419 -25.26 -4.85 6.66
CA HIS A 419 -26.16 -4.78 5.51
C HIS A 419 -25.43 -5.04 4.18
N LEU A 420 -24.22 -4.55 4.03
CA LEU A 420 -23.48 -4.63 2.75
C LEU A 420 -23.11 -6.06 2.37
N SER A 421 -22.61 -6.82 3.34
CA SER A 421 -22.20 -8.22 3.15
C SER A 421 -22.55 -9.04 4.40
N PRO A 422 -23.83 -9.45 4.57
CA PRO A 422 -24.29 -10.12 5.78
C PRO A 422 -23.50 -11.40 6.10
N GLY A 423 -23.21 -12.23 5.09
CA GLY A 423 -22.45 -13.47 5.24
C GLY A 423 -21.02 -13.30 5.72
N ILE A 424 -20.42 -12.10 5.54
CA ILE A 424 -19.06 -11.81 5.97
C ILE A 424 -19.05 -11.05 7.29
N PHE A 425 -19.93 -10.03 7.44
CA PHE A 425 -19.80 -9.05 8.48
C PHE A 425 -20.86 -9.07 9.56
N ALA A 426 -22.04 -9.71 9.36
CA ALA A 426 -23.12 -9.59 10.33
C ALA A 426 -22.70 -10.04 11.74
N ASN A 427 -22.12 -11.24 11.88
CA ASN A 427 -21.62 -11.74 13.17
C ASN A 427 -20.48 -10.90 13.73
N ALA A 428 -19.50 -10.53 12.89
CA ALA A 428 -18.37 -9.72 13.32
C ALA A 428 -18.80 -8.31 13.77
N ALA A 429 -19.78 -7.72 13.08
CA ALA A 429 -20.37 -6.43 13.44
C ALA A 429 -21.13 -6.49 14.76
N ALA A 430 -21.93 -7.55 14.97
CA ALA A 430 -22.65 -7.76 16.25
C ALA A 430 -21.67 -7.87 17.42
N ILE A 431 -20.60 -8.65 17.28
CA ILE A 431 -19.56 -8.78 18.33
C ILE A 431 -18.94 -7.41 18.67
N GLN A 432 -18.61 -6.58 17.66
CA GLN A 432 -18.01 -5.27 17.90
C GLN A 432 -19.05 -4.26 18.40
N SER A 433 -20.30 -4.33 17.96
CA SER A 433 -21.42 -3.54 18.48
C SER A 433 -21.62 -3.79 19.97
N HIS A 434 -21.72 -5.05 20.41
CA HIS A 434 -21.85 -5.40 21.83
C HIS A 434 -20.67 -4.92 22.66
N ARG A 435 -19.44 -5.02 22.12
CA ARG A 435 -18.25 -4.49 22.79
C ARG A 435 -18.34 -2.97 22.97
N ALA A 436 -18.72 -2.23 21.93
CA ALA A 436 -18.90 -0.79 21.98
C ALA A 436 -20.01 -0.38 22.98
N MET A 437 -21.15 -1.08 22.94
CA MET A 437 -22.24 -0.90 23.91
C MET A 437 -21.82 -1.16 25.37
N SER A 438 -20.96 -2.16 25.58
CA SER A 438 -20.42 -2.45 26.91
C SER A 438 -19.60 -1.28 27.46
N TYR A 439 -18.75 -0.67 26.64
CA TYR A 439 -17.99 0.54 27.01
C TYR A 439 -18.91 1.74 27.23
N ALA A 440 -19.86 1.98 26.34
CA ALA A 440 -20.79 3.10 26.41
C ALA A 440 -21.64 3.06 27.70
N ARG A 441 -22.19 1.89 28.06
CA ARG A 441 -22.97 1.72 29.31
C ARG A 441 -22.16 2.01 30.57
N GLY A 442 -20.86 1.76 30.56
CA GLY A 442 -19.98 2.06 31.68
C GLY A 442 -19.54 3.53 31.78
N ALA A 443 -19.71 4.33 30.72
CA ALA A 443 -19.14 5.68 30.63
C ALA A 443 -20.17 6.79 30.37
N MET A 444 -21.34 6.49 29.79
CA MET A 444 -22.36 7.48 29.44
C MET A 444 -23.45 7.59 30.52
N PRO A 445 -23.72 8.81 31.02
CA PRO A 445 -24.72 8.98 32.08
C PRO A 445 -26.16 9.17 31.55
N ILE A 446 -26.35 9.46 30.25
CA ILE A 446 -27.64 9.83 29.69
C ILE A 446 -28.36 8.60 29.12
N ALA A 447 -29.40 8.13 29.81
CA ALA A 447 -30.15 6.94 29.42
C ALA A 447 -30.74 7.01 28.01
N LYS A 448 -31.27 8.16 27.62
CA LYS A 448 -31.85 8.34 26.27
C LYS A 448 -30.83 8.14 25.14
N GLU A 449 -29.57 8.51 25.36
CA GLU A 449 -28.50 8.28 24.38
C GLU A 449 -28.17 6.80 24.30
N LEU A 450 -28.08 6.11 25.45
CA LEU A 450 -27.89 4.66 25.53
C LEU A 450 -29.03 3.91 24.84
N ASP A 451 -30.29 4.32 25.05
CA ASP A 451 -31.47 3.71 24.42
C ASP A 451 -31.39 3.85 22.88
N HIS A 452 -30.96 5.00 22.40
CA HIS A 452 -30.77 5.20 20.96
C HIS A 452 -29.67 4.30 20.39
N LEU A 453 -28.52 4.19 21.06
CA LEU A 453 -27.45 3.30 20.67
C LEU A 453 -27.92 1.83 20.69
N GLN A 454 -28.68 1.43 21.70
CA GLN A 454 -29.24 0.10 21.81
C GLN A 454 -30.17 -0.25 20.66
N GLY A 455 -31.03 0.69 20.25
CA GLY A 455 -31.94 0.50 19.10
C GLY A 455 -31.20 0.25 17.77
N VAL A 456 -29.98 0.80 17.60
CA VAL A 456 -29.13 0.48 16.45
C VAL A 456 -28.45 -0.87 16.63
N ALA A 457 -27.99 -1.20 17.83
CA ALA A 457 -27.37 -2.49 18.11
C ALA A 457 -28.37 -3.66 17.89
N ASP A 458 -29.62 -3.50 18.29
CA ASP A 458 -30.69 -4.48 18.08
C ASP A 458 -30.93 -4.76 16.56
N GLN A 459 -30.80 -3.74 15.70
CA GLN A 459 -30.88 -3.92 14.25
C GLN A 459 -29.70 -4.76 13.73
N ILE A 460 -28.50 -4.58 14.27
CA ILE A 460 -27.31 -5.36 13.88
C ILE A 460 -27.51 -6.82 14.29
N ASP A 461 -28.02 -7.07 15.50
CA ASP A 461 -28.29 -8.41 16.02
C ASP A 461 -29.35 -9.15 15.17
N ALA A 462 -30.38 -8.43 14.74
CA ALA A 462 -31.40 -8.98 13.84
C ALA A 462 -30.80 -9.47 12.50
N LEU A 463 -29.80 -8.77 11.96
CA LEU A 463 -29.08 -9.18 10.75
C LEU A 463 -28.16 -10.38 11.01
N ALA A 464 -27.52 -10.45 12.18
CA ALA A 464 -26.64 -11.56 12.54
C ALA A 464 -27.39 -12.87 12.79
N THR A 465 -28.65 -12.80 13.28
CA THR A 465 -29.51 -13.96 13.56
C THR A 465 -30.37 -14.40 12.35
N SER A 466 -30.33 -13.65 11.26
CA SER A 466 -31.10 -13.96 10.05
C SER A 466 -30.59 -15.23 9.36
N PRO A 467 -31.47 -16.16 8.89
CA PRO A 467 -31.09 -17.47 8.31
C PRO A 467 -30.14 -17.40 7.10
N THR A 468 -29.99 -16.23 6.49
CA THR A 468 -29.03 -15.98 5.41
C THR A 468 -27.56 -16.01 5.90
N GLY A 469 -27.31 -15.83 7.20
CA GLY A 469 -25.98 -15.91 7.80
C GLY A 469 -25.50 -17.34 8.06
N ASP A 470 -26.40 -18.25 8.45
CA ASP A 470 -26.05 -19.64 8.83
C ASP A 470 -25.86 -20.57 7.61
N ALA A 471 -26.52 -20.30 6.49
CA ALA A 471 -26.46 -21.17 5.31
C ALA A 471 -25.10 -21.13 4.58
N LEU A 472 -24.26 -20.11 4.80
CA LEU A 472 -22.92 -19.98 4.21
C LEU A 472 -21.82 -20.58 5.09
N ILE A 473 -22.02 -20.66 6.40
CA ILE A 473 -21.04 -21.26 7.33
C ILE A 473 -20.98 -22.78 7.19
N SER A 474 -22.09 -23.43 6.80
CA SER A 474 -22.12 -24.88 6.59
C SER A 474 -21.58 -25.34 5.21
N LYS A 475 -21.26 -24.41 4.30
CA LYS A 475 -20.73 -24.70 2.95
C LYS A 475 -19.30 -24.18 2.71
N THR A 476 -18.70 -23.51 3.69
CA THR A 476 -17.28 -23.11 3.69
C THR A 476 -16.48 -23.91 4.68
#